data_35ba54455ee6ba50ef6f42d24eaaf224
#
_entry.id   35ba54455ee6ba50ef6f42d24eaaf224
#
_cell.length_a   1.000
_cell.length_b   1.000
_cell.length_c   1.000
_cell.angle_alpha   90.00
_cell.angle_beta   90.00
_cell.angle_gamma   90.00
#
_symmetry.space_group_name_H-M   'P 1'
#
loop_
_entity.id
_entity.type
_entity.pdbx_description
1 polymer ?
#
loop_
_entity_poly.entity_id
_entity_poly.type
_entity_poly.pdbx_seq_one_letter_code
_entity_poly.pdbx_strand_id
1 'polypeptide(L)'
;TKAKTTIFRYFFGWELFWFTLDSPYNGLGITELVSLALSNERNENGQTHALAIFLDFWFNPMWRHGEVAWALVETVLMAFLGTIGAACLALPLGFLSARNFAPSLIGRFGLRRLFDFLRGVDGLIWTVILSRAFGPGPMTGALAILITDTGTFGKMFSEALENVDDKQIEGLKSTGASPVSQNRFGVIPQITPVLLSQILYYLESNTRSATIIGAIVGGGIGLLLTQAIITQKDWEEVTYYIILIVVMVFIMDSLSGWLRRRLITGGST
;
A
#
# COMPACT_ATOMS: atom_id res chain seq x y z
N THR A 1 34.21 18.59 -16.51
CA THR A 1 33.69 18.16 -17.81
C THR A 1 33.51 16.63 -17.92
N LYS A 2 34.40 15.83 -17.29
CA LYS A 2 34.26 14.33 -17.26
C LYS A 2 33.05 13.88 -16.46
N ALA A 3 32.72 14.55 -15.36
CA ALA A 3 31.55 14.18 -14.55
C ALA A 3 30.21 14.40 -15.29
N LYS A 4 30.08 15.47 -16.08
CA LYS A 4 28.86 15.71 -16.88
C LYS A 4 28.64 14.66 -17.97
N THR A 5 29.71 14.17 -18.59
CA THR A 5 29.63 13.16 -19.64
C THR A 5 29.28 11.79 -19.05
N THR A 6 29.71 11.50 -17.85
CA THR A 6 29.37 10.26 -17.14
C THR A 6 27.89 10.24 -16.76
N ILE A 7 27.36 11.31 -16.18
CA ILE A 7 25.95 11.39 -15.81
C ILE A 7 25.01 11.18 -17.02
N PHE A 8 25.34 11.76 -18.18
CA PHE A 8 24.54 11.55 -19.40
C PHE A 8 24.60 10.11 -19.92
N ARG A 9 25.69 9.41 -19.72
CA ARG A 9 25.84 8.00 -20.12
C ARG A 9 24.97 7.07 -19.25
N TYR A 10 24.84 7.37 -17.98
CA TYR A 10 24.02 6.61 -17.03
C TYR A 10 22.52 6.64 -17.35
N PHE A 11 22.01 7.70 -17.97
CA PHE A 11 20.60 7.83 -18.31
C PHE A 11 20.20 7.04 -19.57
N PHE A 12 21.14 6.67 -20.43
CA PHE A 12 20.87 5.94 -21.68
C PHE A 12 21.17 4.45 -21.60
N GLY A 13 21.81 3.98 -20.56
CA GLY A 13 22.19 2.57 -20.41
C GLY A 13 21.41 1.89 -19.31
N TRP A 14 20.39 1.14 -19.67
CA TRP A 14 19.74 0.18 -18.78
C TRP A 14 20.71 -0.85 -18.22
N GLU A 15 21.85 -1.02 -18.86
CA GLU A 15 22.94 -1.93 -18.52
C GLU A 15 23.53 -1.68 -17.13
N LEU A 16 23.51 -0.41 -16.68
CA LEU A 16 24.10 0.03 -15.42
C LEU A 16 23.18 -0.16 -14.20
N PHE A 17 21.90 -0.46 -14.42
CA PHE A 17 20.93 -0.58 -13.35
C PHE A 17 20.85 -1.97 -12.73
N TRP A 18 21.56 -2.96 -13.25
CA TRP A 18 21.42 -4.35 -12.83
C TRP A 18 22.60 -4.88 -12.03
N PHE A 19 23.79 -4.26 -12.17
CA PHE A 19 25.02 -4.74 -11.55
C PHE A 19 25.84 -3.62 -10.95
N THR A 20 26.56 -3.93 -9.88
CA THR A 20 27.48 -2.99 -9.23
C THR A 20 28.64 -2.65 -10.16
N LEU A 21 29.28 -1.49 -9.94
CA LEU A 21 30.43 -1.03 -10.74
C LEU A 21 31.60 -2.03 -10.74
N ASP A 22 31.71 -2.82 -9.69
CA ASP A 22 32.76 -3.85 -9.53
C ASP A 22 32.39 -5.18 -10.15
N SER A 23 31.14 -5.35 -10.61
CA SER A 23 30.70 -6.58 -11.26
C SER A 23 31.26 -6.70 -12.68
N PRO A 24 31.73 -7.88 -13.09
CA PRO A 24 32.17 -8.12 -14.47
C PRO A 24 31.02 -8.02 -15.50
N TYR A 25 29.77 -7.97 -15.02
CA TYR A 25 28.57 -7.86 -15.86
C TYR A 25 28.06 -6.42 -15.98
N ASN A 26 28.73 -5.46 -15.32
CA ASN A 26 28.38 -4.04 -15.42
C ASN A 26 28.60 -3.53 -16.84
N GLY A 27 27.62 -2.81 -17.36
CA GLY A 27 27.70 -2.20 -18.71
C GLY A 27 27.28 -3.13 -19.86
N LEU A 28 26.85 -4.37 -19.60
CA LEU A 28 26.32 -5.27 -20.61
C LEU A 28 24.84 -5.02 -20.87
N GLY A 29 24.43 -5.02 -22.14
CA GLY A 29 23.02 -4.92 -22.53
C GLY A 29 22.21 -6.15 -22.12
N ILE A 30 20.87 -5.99 -21.94
CA ILE A 30 19.98 -7.11 -21.58
C ILE A 30 20.13 -8.27 -22.55
N THR A 31 20.26 -7.99 -23.85
CA THR A 31 20.46 -9.01 -24.89
C THR A 31 21.78 -9.72 -24.72
N GLU A 32 22.84 -9.00 -24.37
CA GLU A 32 24.17 -9.56 -24.13
C GLU A 32 24.20 -10.39 -22.85
N LEU A 33 23.56 -9.91 -21.78
CA LEU A 33 23.41 -10.67 -20.53
C LEU A 33 22.65 -11.97 -20.74
N VAL A 34 21.54 -11.93 -21.48
CA VAL A 34 20.76 -13.14 -21.79
C VAL A 34 21.57 -14.10 -22.67
N SER A 35 22.26 -13.60 -23.68
CA SER A 35 23.12 -14.44 -24.53
C SER A 35 24.27 -15.06 -23.74
N LEU A 36 24.88 -14.30 -22.83
CA LEU A 36 25.95 -14.76 -21.96
C LEU A 36 25.45 -15.79 -20.93
N ALA A 37 24.26 -15.54 -20.32
CA ALA A 37 23.64 -16.47 -19.41
C ALA A 37 23.23 -17.81 -20.07
N LEU A 38 22.86 -17.76 -21.34
CA LEU A 38 22.55 -18.97 -22.14
C LEU A 38 23.77 -19.63 -22.76
N SER A 39 24.92 -18.95 -22.77
CA SER A 39 26.15 -19.51 -23.27
C SER A 39 26.66 -20.59 -22.32
N ASN A 40 27.28 -21.62 -22.89
CA ASN A 40 27.95 -22.70 -22.14
C ASN A 40 29.38 -22.32 -21.71
N GLU A 41 29.75 -21.05 -21.90
CA GLU A 41 31.03 -20.53 -21.47
C GLU A 41 31.11 -20.48 -19.94
N ARG A 42 32.27 -20.78 -19.41
CA ARG A 42 32.54 -20.76 -17.98
C ARG A 42 33.36 -19.53 -17.63
N ASN A 43 33.00 -18.88 -16.53
CA ASN A 43 33.77 -17.79 -15.96
C ASN A 43 35.16 -18.27 -15.48
N GLU A 44 36.07 -17.38 -15.20
CA GLU A 44 37.40 -17.65 -14.64
C GLU A 44 37.38 -18.57 -13.42
N ASN A 45 36.25 -18.55 -12.66
CA ASN A 45 36.01 -19.42 -11.51
C ASN A 45 35.41 -20.80 -11.87
N GLY A 46 35.32 -21.16 -13.15
CA GLY A 46 34.77 -22.42 -13.60
C GLY A 46 33.25 -22.58 -13.51
N GLN A 47 32.55 -21.54 -13.17
CA GLN A 47 31.08 -21.49 -13.03
C GLN A 47 30.44 -21.05 -14.34
N THR A 48 29.20 -21.48 -14.61
CA THR A 48 28.41 -20.96 -15.72
C THR A 48 28.03 -19.51 -15.47
N HIS A 49 28.01 -18.67 -16.51
CA HIS A 49 27.67 -17.26 -16.38
C HIS A 49 26.31 -17.03 -15.71
N ALA A 50 25.30 -17.85 -15.98
CA ALA A 50 23.99 -17.79 -15.33
C ALA A 50 24.09 -17.94 -13.80
N LEU A 51 24.91 -18.91 -13.34
CA LEU A 51 25.13 -19.13 -11.90
C LEU A 51 25.92 -17.98 -11.29
N ALA A 52 26.94 -17.48 -11.98
CA ALA A 52 27.76 -16.37 -11.50
C ALA A 52 26.95 -15.06 -11.39
N ILE A 53 26.10 -14.76 -12.35
CA ILE A 53 25.17 -13.62 -12.31
C ILE A 53 24.20 -13.74 -11.14
N PHE A 54 23.61 -14.94 -10.93
CA PHE A 54 22.71 -15.19 -9.80
C PHE A 54 23.41 -15.04 -8.45
N LEU A 55 24.63 -15.56 -8.32
CA LEU A 55 25.41 -15.47 -7.08
C LEU A 55 25.86 -14.03 -6.79
N ASP A 56 26.28 -13.27 -7.81
CA ASP A 56 26.65 -11.87 -7.67
C ASP A 56 25.44 -11.05 -7.19
N PHE A 57 24.27 -11.23 -7.78
CA PHE A 57 23.07 -10.55 -7.32
C PHE A 57 22.67 -10.96 -5.88
N TRP A 58 22.69 -12.25 -5.56
CA TRP A 58 22.14 -12.75 -4.31
C TRP A 58 23.06 -12.58 -3.10
N PHE A 59 24.36 -12.75 -3.29
CA PHE A 59 25.33 -12.71 -2.19
C PHE A 59 26.13 -11.41 -2.08
N ASN A 60 25.98 -10.51 -3.04
CA ASN A 60 26.64 -9.22 -2.94
C ASN A 60 26.01 -8.39 -1.79
N PRO A 61 26.81 -8.01 -0.77
CA PRO A 61 26.32 -7.29 0.41
C PRO A 61 25.72 -5.90 0.08
N MET A 62 25.97 -5.37 -1.12
CA MET A 62 25.40 -4.11 -1.56
C MET A 62 23.87 -4.15 -1.62
N TRP A 63 23.27 -5.26 -2.03
CA TRP A 63 21.82 -5.36 -2.22
C TRP A 63 21.01 -5.41 -0.93
N ARG A 64 21.62 -5.75 0.20
CA ARG A 64 20.99 -5.77 1.55
C ARG A 64 19.58 -6.37 1.55
N HIS A 65 19.38 -7.49 0.87
CA HIS A 65 18.06 -8.09 0.63
C HIS A 65 17.20 -8.23 1.90
N GLY A 66 17.81 -8.55 3.05
CA GLY A 66 17.12 -8.67 4.34
C GLY A 66 16.50 -7.35 4.82
N GLU A 67 17.25 -6.26 4.73
CA GLU A 67 16.77 -4.92 5.09
C GLU A 67 15.67 -4.46 4.14
N VAL A 68 15.85 -4.71 2.85
CA VAL A 68 14.88 -4.35 1.81
C VAL A 68 13.58 -5.14 1.98
N ALA A 69 13.66 -6.45 2.23
CA ALA A 69 12.49 -7.26 2.51
C ALA A 69 11.75 -6.78 3.76
N TRP A 70 12.47 -6.43 4.82
CA TRP A 70 11.87 -5.84 6.03
C TRP A 70 11.19 -4.51 5.73
N ALA A 71 11.83 -3.64 4.99
CA ALA A 71 11.29 -2.34 4.59
C ALA A 71 10.00 -2.47 3.74
N LEU A 72 9.92 -3.49 2.87
CA LEU A 72 8.69 -3.81 2.14
C LEU A 72 7.57 -4.25 3.09
N VAL A 73 7.86 -5.15 4.03
CA VAL A 73 6.90 -5.59 5.06
C VAL A 73 6.43 -4.39 5.88
N GLU A 74 7.33 -3.52 6.30
CA GLU A 74 7.03 -2.30 7.04
C GLU A 74 6.07 -1.37 6.27
N THR A 75 6.29 -1.20 4.97
CA THR A 75 5.40 -0.41 4.10
C THR A 75 4.00 -1.02 4.01
N VAL A 76 3.91 -2.34 3.84
CA VAL A 76 2.61 -3.06 3.82
C VAL A 76 1.91 -2.96 5.18
N LEU A 77 2.66 -3.08 6.28
CA LEU A 77 2.12 -2.94 7.64
C LEU A 77 1.59 -1.52 7.89
N MET A 78 2.28 -0.47 7.42
CA MET A 78 1.77 0.91 7.50
C MET A 78 0.41 1.04 6.79
N ALA A 79 0.31 0.56 5.56
CA ALA A 79 -0.93 0.58 4.80
C ALA A 79 -2.04 -0.22 5.50
N PHE A 80 -1.71 -1.43 5.96
CA PHE A 80 -2.67 -2.33 6.62
C PHE A 80 -3.18 -1.74 7.94
N LEU A 81 -2.30 -1.34 8.83
CA LEU A 81 -2.68 -0.77 10.14
C LEU A 81 -3.46 0.53 9.98
N GLY A 82 -3.03 1.40 9.05
CA GLY A 82 -3.75 2.64 8.75
C GLY A 82 -5.17 2.37 8.24
N THR A 83 -5.29 1.52 7.24
CA THR A 83 -6.59 1.22 6.59
C THR A 83 -7.54 0.47 7.52
N ILE A 84 -7.08 -0.59 8.18
CA ILE A 84 -7.92 -1.39 9.10
C ILE A 84 -8.27 -0.55 10.33
N GLY A 85 -7.31 0.19 10.90
CA GLY A 85 -7.56 1.10 12.00
C GLY A 85 -8.61 2.15 11.65
N ALA A 86 -8.52 2.76 10.46
CA ALA A 86 -9.51 3.70 9.96
C ALA A 86 -10.90 3.07 9.80
N ALA A 87 -10.98 1.86 9.24
CA ALA A 87 -12.24 1.14 9.09
C ALA A 87 -12.89 0.83 10.44
N CYS A 88 -12.09 0.39 11.42
CA CYS A 88 -12.56 0.12 12.79
C CYS A 88 -13.10 1.37 13.48
N LEU A 89 -12.47 2.53 13.30
CA LEU A 89 -12.94 3.80 13.84
C LEU A 89 -14.15 4.35 13.08
N ALA A 90 -14.11 4.24 11.75
CA ALA A 90 -15.17 4.76 10.88
C ALA A 90 -16.49 3.98 11.02
N LEU A 91 -16.44 2.69 11.37
CA LEU A 91 -17.64 1.86 11.47
C LEU A 91 -18.62 2.40 12.52
N PRO A 92 -18.27 2.56 13.81
CA PRO A 92 -19.19 3.14 14.79
C PRO A 92 -19.56 4.59 14.47
N LEU A 93 -18.63 5.40 13.99
CA LEU A 93 -18.89 6.77 13.59
C LEU A 93 -19.83 6.86 12.38
N GLY A 94 -19.74 5.91 11.46
CA GLY A 94 -20.62 5.75 10.31
C GLY A 94 -22.07 5.50 10.76
N PHE A 95 -22.28 4.60 11.72
CA PHE A 95 -23.61 4.37 12.29
C PHE A 95 -24.18 5.64 12.94
N LEU A 96 -23.37 6.36 13.71
CA LEU A 96 -23.80 7.62 14.37
C LEU A 96 -24.07 8.76 13.38
N SER A 97 -23.52 8.70 12.17
CA SER A 97 -23.68 9.73 11.14
C SER A 97 -24.71 9.37 10.07
N ALA A 98 -25.16 8.11 9.99
CA ALA A 98 -26.17 7.65 9.05
C ALA A 98 -27.57 8.16 9.45
N ARG A 99 -28.36 8.60 8.45
CA ARG A 99 -29.69 9.20 8.67
C ARG A 99 -30.65 8.31 9.45
N ASN A 100 -30.56 7.00 9.17
CA ASN A 100 -31.48 6.00 9.74
C ASN A 100 -31.12 5.61 11.17
N PHE A 101 -29.89 5.91 11.64
CA PHE A 101 -29.36 5.46 12.93
C PHE A 101 -28.91 6.60 13.85
N ALA A 102 -28.80 7.82 13.33
CA ALA A 102 -28.27 8.95 14.08
C ALA A 102 -29.21 9.32 15.23
N PRO A 103 -28.72 9.42 16.50
CA PRO A 103 -29.51 9.75 17.64
C PRO A 103 -29.94 11.24 17.65
N SER A 104 -29.19 12.12 16.96
CA SER A 104 -29.47 13.53 16.87
C SER A 104 -29.04 14.15 15.55
N LEU A 105 -29.80 15.14 15.05
CA LEU A 105 -29.46 15.84 13.82
C LEU A 105 -28.17 16.66 13.96
N ILE A 106 -27.94 17.25 15.14
CA ILE A 106 -26.76 18.07 15.41
C ILE A 106 -25.48 17.16 15.39
N GLY A 107 -25.56 16.04 16.11
CA GLY A 107 -24.44 15.06 16.13
C GLY A 107 -24.11 14.52 14.73
N ARG A 108 -25.14 14.17 13.95
CA ARG A 108 -24.98 13.76 12.57
C ARG A 108 -24.32 14.83 11.71
N PHE A 109 -24.80 16.08 11.80
CA PHE A 109 -24.20 17.18 11.05
C PHE A 109 -22.74 17.41 11.44
N GLY A 110 -22.42 17.40 12.73
CA GLY A 110 -21.05 17.55 13.22
C GLY A 110 -20.11 16.44 12.72
N LEU A 111 -20.54 15.17 12.82
CA LEU A 111 -19.74 14.04 12.32
C LEU A 111 -19.51 14.12 10.81
N ARG A 112 -20.51 14.48 10.02
CA ARG A 112 -20.34 14.66 8.58
C ARG A 112 -19.35 15.76 8.23
N ARG A 113 -19.37 16.89 8.98
CA ARG A 113 -18.37 17.96 8.81
C ARG A 113 -16.98 17.52 9.24
N LEU A 114 -16.90 16.73 10.30
CA LEU A 114 -15.61 16.13 10.70
C LEU A 114 -15.05 15.22 9.61
N PHE A 115 -15.86 14.35 9.01
CA PHE A 115 -15.43 13.50 7.90
C PHE A 115 -15.00 14.33 6.69
N ASP A 116 -15.77 15.37 6.34
CA ASP A 116 -15.41 16.27 5.24
C ASP A 116 -14.07 16.98 5.50
N PHE A 117 -13.80 17.36 6.74
CA PHE A 117 -12.52 17.96 7.15
C PHE A 117 -11.36 16.94 7.07
N LEU A 118 -11.52 15.75 7.68
CA LEU A 118 -10.46 14.75 7.75
C LEU A 118 -10.00 14.28 6.35
N ARG A 119 -10.95 14.06 5.43
CA ARG A 119 -10.64 13.66 4.07
C ARG A 119 -10.27 14.83 3.14
N GLY A 120 -10.65 16.06 3.50
CA GLY A 120 -10.35 17.27 2.74
C GLY A 120 -8.91 17.70 2.86
N VAL A 121 -8.23 17.27 3.92
CA VAL A 121 -6.77 17.47 4.09
C VAL A 121 -6.05 16.25 3.53
N ASP A 122 -5.18 16.48 2.57
CA ASP A 122 -4.41 15.39 1.93
C ASP A 122 -3.57 14.62 2.95
N GLY A 123 -3.44 13.29 2.74
CA GLY A 123 -2.68 12.40 3.63
C GLY A 123 -1.22 12.81 3.80
N LEU A 124 -0.60 13.44 2.79
CA LEU A 124 0.76 13.96 2.89
C LEU A 124 0.87 15.12 3.87
N ILE A 125 -0.16 15.97 3.95
CA ILE A 125 -0.20 17.07 4.92
C ILE A 125 -0.31 16.51 6.34
N TRP A 126 -1.21 15.54 6.56
CA TRP A 126 -1.29 14.82 7.83
C TRP A 126 0.03 14.17 8.21
N THR A 127 0.70 13.57 7.25
CA THR A 127 2.04 12.97 7.42
C THR A 127 3.05 13.98 7.97
N VAL A 128 3.12 15.18 7.39
CA VAL A 128 4.06 16.22 7.84
C VAL A 128 3.70 16.73 9.24
N ILE A 129 2.40 16.97 9.51
CA ILE A 129 1.93 17.44 10.82
C ILE A 129 2.25 16.41 11.92
N LEU A 130 1.92 15.15 11.67
CA LEU A 130 2.13 14.07 12.64
C LEU A 130 3.62 13.76 12.85
N SER A 131 4.43 13.86 11.79
CA SER A 131 5.88 13.70 11.89
C SER A 131 6.52 14.76 12.80
N ARG A 132 5.95 15.97 12.83
CA ARG A 132 6.40 17.02 13.77
C ARG A 132 5.92 16.77 15.19
N ALA A 133 4.75 16.17 15.38
CA ALA A 133 4.16 15.93 16.69
C ALA A 133 4.73 14.66 17.38
N PHE A 134 4.88 13.56 16.63
CA PHE A 134 5.26 12.24 17.16
C PHE A 134 6.66 11.80 16.74
N GLY A 135 7.31 12.54 15.87
CA GLY A 135 8.58 12.17 15.27
C GLY A 135 8.42 11.37 13.96
N PRO A 136 9.50 11.27 13.17
CA PRO A 136 9.52 10.48 11.95
C PRO A 136 9.47 8.98 12.26
N GLY A 137 8.83 8.19 11.39
CA GLY A 137 8.78 6.74 11.52
C GLY A 137 7.51 6.12 10.91
N PRO A 138 7.48 4.78 10.74
CA PRO A 138 6.40 4.07 10.10
C PRO A 138 5.05 4.23 10.82
N MET A 139 5.08 4.32 12.14
CA MET A 139 3.86 4.54 12.95
C MET A 139 3.17 5.86 12.59
N THR A 140 3.95 6.90 12.35
CA THR A 140 3.44 8.21 11.93
C THR A 140 2.77 8.14 10.57
N GLY A 141 3.35 7.37 9.64
CA GLY A 141 2.74 7.10 8.34
C GLY A 141 1.41 6.35 8.45
N ALA A 142 1.36 5.31 9.27
CA ALA A 142 0.12 4.57 9.54
C ALA A 142 -0.98 5.47 10.15
N LEU A 143 -0.62 6.37 11.08
CA LEU A 143 -1.55 7.33 11.67
C LEU A 143 -2.08 8.35 10.65
N ALA A 144 -1.25 8.80 9.72
CA ALA A 144 -1.69 9.70 8.66
C ALA A 144 -2.74 9.05 7.75
N ILE A 145 -2.52 7.81 7.34
CA ILE A 145 -3.49 7.01 6.60
C ILE A 145 -4.77 6.82 7.42
N LEU A 146 -4.63 6.44 8.69
CA LEU A 146 -5.75 6.22 9.60
C LEU A 146 -6.66 7.45 9.70
N ILE A 147 -6.10 8.64 9.88
CA ILE A 147 -6.87 9.88 10.00
C ILE A 147 -7.60 10.20 8.70
N THR A 148 -6.92 10.17 7.58
CA THR A 148 -7.49 10.50 6.27
C THR A 148 -8.61 9.52 5.90
N ASP A 149 -8.35 8.23 6.07
CA ASP A 149 -9.30 7.18 5.70
C ASP A 149 -10.47 7.07 6.67
N THR A 150 -10.31 7.45 7.95
CA THR A 150 -11.44 7.55 8.87
C THR A 150 -12.50 8.54 8.36
N GLY A 151 -12.07 9.67 7.79
CA GLY A 151 -12.98 10.61 7.15
C GLY A 151 -13.68 10.02 5.92
N THR A 152 -12.93 9.31 5.10
CA THR A 152 -13.42 8.70 3.86
C THR A 152 -14.36 7.54 4.15
N PHE A 153 -13.95 6.57 4.96
CA PHE A 153 -14.77 5.43 5.35
C PHE A 153 -16.01 5.86 6.16
N GLY A 154 -15.87 6.83 7.07
CA GLY A 154 -16.99 7.35 7.84
C GLY A 154 -18.13 7.84 6.95
N LYS A 155 -17.79 8.54 5.87
CA LYS A 155 -18.76 8.98 4.87
C LYS A 155 -19.31 7.83 4.05
N MET A 156 -18.45 7.00 3.47
CA MET A 156 -18.86 5.87 2.63
C MET A 156 -19.71 4.85 3.41
N PHE A 157 -19.35 4.56 4.65
CA PHE A 157 -20.11 3.64 5.50
C PHE A 157 -21.46 4.23 5.89
N SER A 158 -21.53 5.54 6.19
CA SER A 158 -22.83 6.18 6.45
C SER A 158 -23.74 6.16 5.23
N GLU A 159 -23.22 6.36 4.04
CA GLU A 159 -23.96 6.28 2.78
C GLU A 159 -24.43 4.84 2.49
N ALA A 160 -23.58 3.83 2.74
CA ALA A 160 -23.98 2.43 2.62
C ALA A 160 -25.11 2.06 3.57
N LEU A 161 -25.07 2.54 4.82
CA LEU A 161 -26.12 2.36 5.83
C LEU A 161 -27.44 3.08 5.46
N GLU A 162 -27.37 4.21 4.78
CA GLU A 162 -28.56 4.96 4.31
C GLU A 162 -29.22 4.29 3.10
N ASN A 163 -28.50 3.50 2.33
CA ASN A 163 -28.98 2.83 1.12
C ASN A 163 -29.39 1.35 1.33
N VAL A 164 -29.59 0.94 2.57
CA VAL A 164 -30.08 -0.41 2.90
C VAL A 164 -31.53 -0.61 2.43
N ASP A 165 -31.87 -1.78 1.89
CA ASP A 165 -33.23 -2.12 1.49
C ASP A 165 -34.12 -2.36 2.73
N ASP A 166 -35.13 -1.51 2.90
CA ASP A 166 -36.06 -1.54 4.03
C ASP A 166 -36.90 -2.81 4.05
N LYS A 167 -37.13 -3.49 2.91
CA LYS A 167 -37.95 -4.70 2.85
C LYS A 167 -37.48 -5.83 3.77
N GLN A 168 -36.16 -6.01 3.88
CA GLN A 168 -35.58 -7.00 4.77
C GLN A 168 -35.79 -6.64 6.24
N ILE A 169 -35.72 -5.34 6.55
CA ILE A 169 -35.97 -4.82 7.91
C ILE A 169 -37.44 -4.95 8.28
N GLU A 170 -38.35 -4.62 7.35
CA GLU A 170 -39.78 -4.75 7.54
C GLU A 170 -40.21 -6.21 7.70
N GLY A 171 -39.60 -7.13 6.92
CA GLY A 171 -39.82 -8.55 7.08
C GLY A 171 -39.46 -9.06 8.48
N LEU A 172 -38.31 -8.63 9.03
CA LEU A 172 -37.92 -8.98 10.40
C LEU A 172 -38.81 -8.28 11.44
N LYS A 173 -39.25 -7.07 11.19
CA LYS A 173 -40.16 -6.34 12.08
C LYS A 173 -41.53 -7.02 12.19
N SER A 174 -42.03 -7.59 11.08
CA SER A 174 -43.32 -8.33 11.07
C SER A 174 -43.31 -9.61 11.91
N THR A 175 -42.13 -10.19 12.16
CA THR A 175 -41.96 -11.36 13.06
C THR A 175 -41.80 -10.96 14.54
N GLY A 176 -41.88 -9.65 14.88
CA GLY A 176 -41.70 -9.18 16.25
C GLY A 176 -40.24 -9.06 16.69
N ALA A 177 -39.28 -9.10 15.75
CA ALA A 177 -37.87 -9.00 16.07
C ALA A 177 -37.51 -7.65 16.73
N SER A 178 -36.66 -7.69 17.77
CA SER A 178 -36.16 -6.49 18.44
C SER A 178 -35.33 -5.60 17.49
N PRO A 179 -35.19 -4.28 17.75
CA PRO A 179 -34.38 -3.39 16.91
C PRO A 179 -32.92 -3.87 16.74
N VAL A 180 -32.34 -4.49 17.76
CA VAL A 180 -31.00 -5.06 17.70
C VAL A 180 -30.96 -6.24 16.71
N SER A 181 -31.98 -7.12 16.75
CA SER A 181 -32.09 -8.24 15.82
C SER A 181 -32.34 -7.77 14.39
N GLN A 182 -33.14 -6.73 14.18
CA GLN A 182 -33.37 -6.10 12.88
C GLN A 182 -32.05 -5.57 12.28
N ASN A 183 -31.24 -4.89 13.09
CA ASN A 183 -29.94 -4.40 12.64
C ASN A 183 -28.96 -5.56 12.34
N ARG A 184 -28.89 -6.54 13.23
CA ARG A 184 -27.96 -7.68 13.08
C ARG A 184 -28.26 -8.55 11.87
N PHE A 185 -29.52 -8.82 11.59
CA PHE A 185 -29.93 -9.76 10.53
C PHE A 185 -30.47 -9.08 9.27
N GLY A 186 -30.94 -7.82 9.37
CA GLY A 186 -31.46 -7.07 8.23
C GLY A 186 -30.44 -6.10 7.64
N VAL A 187 -29.67 -5.39 8.46
CA VAL A 187 -28.77 -4.32 8.01
C VAL A 187 -27.35 -4.84 7.76
N ILE A 188 -26.73 -5.45 8.78
CA ILE A 188 -25.31 -5.85 8.71
C ILE A 188 -25.00 -6.79 7.53
N PRO A 189 -25.81 -7.82 7.22
CA PRO A 189 -25.51 -8.68 6.07
C PRO A 189 -25.53 -7.97 4.72
N GLN A 190 -26.35 -6.92 4.57
CA GLN A 190 -26.42 -6.13 3.35
C GLN A 190 -25.19 -5.26 3.15
N ILE A 191 -24.72 -4.60 4.22
CA ILE A 191 -23.61 -3.65 4.13
C ILE A 191 -22.23 -4.31 4.15
N THR A 192 -22.09 -5.45 4.81
CA THR A 192 -20.79 -6.13 4.99
C THR A 192 -20.01 -6.33 3.69
N PRO A 193 -20.60 -6.86 2.60
CA PRO A 193 -19.88 -7.05 1.33
C PRO A 193 -19.40 -5.71 0.74
N VAL A 194 -20.23 -4.66 0.88
CA VAL A 194 -19.90 -3.31 0.39
C VAL A 194 -18.74 -2.73 1.18
N LEU A 195 -18.80 -2.80 2.53
CA LEU A 195 -17.75 -2.28 3.40
C LEU A 195 -16.42 -3.02 3.17
N LEU A 196 -16.45 -4.34 3.11
CA LEU A 196 -15.25 -5.14 2.86
C LEU A 196 -14.63 -4.83 1.49
N SER A 197 -15.46 -4.65 0.46
CA SER A 197 -14.97 -4.25 -0.86
C SER A 197 -14.27 -2.90 -0.83
N GLN A 198 -14.83 -1.93 -0.11
CA GLN A 198 -14.24 -0.61 0.06
C GLN A 198 -12.91 -0.67 0.84
N ILE A 199 -12.89 -1.40 1.96
CA ILE A 199 -11.67 -1.58 2.76
C ILE A 199 -10.54 -2.21 1.93
N LEU A 200 -10.83 -3.26 1.16
CA LEU A 200 -9.84 -3.91 0.31
C LEU A 200 -9.34 -3.00 -0.82
N TYR A 201 -10.23 -2.20 -1.41
CA TYR A 201 -9.85 -1.21 -2.42
C TYR A 201 -8.89 -0.15 -1.84
N TYR A 202 -9.21 0.37 -0.64
CA TYR A 202 -8.35 1.35 0.02
C TYR A 202 -7.04 0.74 0.50
N LEU A 203 -7.04 -0.51 0.98
CA LEU A 203 -5.80 -1.21 1.33
C LEU A 203 -4.84 -1.31 0.14
N GLU A 204 -5.35 -1.65 -1.03
CA GLU A 204 -4.60 -1.68 -2.28
C GLU A 204 -4.03 -0.29 -2.61
N SER A 205 -4.88 0.74 -2.60
CA SER A 205 -4.47 2.13 -2.88
C SER A 205 -3.46 2.65 -1.86
N ASN A 206 -3.67 2.35 -0.58
CA ASN A 206 -2.80 2.79 0.51
C ASN A 206 -1.43 2.12 0.51
N THR A 207 -1.31 0.92 -0.05
CA THR A 207 0.01 0.29 -0.23
C THR A 207 0.91 1.12 -1.15
N ARG A 208 0.35 1.72 -2.20
CA ARG A 208 1.07 2.65 -3.07
C ARG A 208 1.39 3.97 -2.35
N SER A 209 0.38 4.54 -1.69
CA SER A 209 0.55 5.79 -0.94
C SER A 209 1.54 5.65 0.22
N ALA A 210 1.58 4.51 0.90
CA ALA A 210 2.50 4.22 2.00
C ALA A 210 3.97 4.29 1.56
N THR A 211 4.29 3.96 0.31
CA THR A 211 5.65 4.13 -0.23
C THR A 211 6.06 5.60 -0.25
N ILE A 212 5.17 6.50 -0.72
CA ILE A 212 5.43 7.94 -0.77
C ILE A 212 5.45 8.53 0.64
N ILE A 213 4.51 8.13 1.49
CA ILE A 213 4.44 8.52 2.90
C ILE A 213 5.74 8.10 3.61
N GLY A 214 6.19 6.86 3.41
CA GLY A 214 7.44 6.34 3.97
C GLY A 214 8.68 7.15 3.56
N ALA A 215 8.71 7.63 2.34
CA ALA A 215 9.77 8.53 1.85
C ALA A 215 9.83 9.86 2.62
N ILE A 216 8.67 10.35 3.10
CA ILE A 216 8.56 11.62 3.82
C ILE A 216 8.82 11.43 5.33
N VAL A 217 8.23 10.41 5.94
CA VAL A 217 8.35 10.18 7.40
C VAL A 217 9.53 9.34 7.80
N GLY A 218 10.27 8.79 6.85
CA GLY A 218 11.45 8.00 7.15
C GLY A 218 11.12 6.57 7.61
N GLY A 219 10.32 5.82 6.83
CA GLY A 219 10.01 4.41 7.10
C GLY A 219 9.77 3.58 5.84
N GLY A 220 9.92 2.28 5.98
CA GLY A 220 9.68 1.33 4.89
C GLY A 220 10.56 1.51 3.65
N ILE A 221 10.13 0.93 2.54
CA ILE A 221 10.90 0.96 1.28
C ILE A 221 11.04 2.38 0.71
N GLY A 222 10.10 3.30 1.03
CA GLY A 222 10.16 4.69 0.62
C GLY A 222 11.37 5.42 1.19
N LEU A 223 11.75 5.13 2.43
CA LEU A 223 12.96 5.68 3.05
C LEU A 223 14.21 5.22 2.30
N LEU A 224 14.35 3.92 2.04
CA LEU A 224 15.51 3.36 1.34
C LEU A 224 15.63 3.96 -0.07
N LEU A 225 14.52 4.05 -0.80
CA LEU A 225 14.49 4.68 -2.11
C LEU A 225 14.93 6.15 -2.06
N THR A 226 14.44 6.92 -1.09
CA THR A 226 14.80 8.33 -0.95
C THR A 226 16.28 8.50 -0.60
N GLN A 227 16.81 7.65 0.29
CA GLN A 227 18.24 7.65 0.64
C GLN A 227 19.12 7.33 -0.57
N ALA A 228 18.77 6.31 -1.35
CA ALA A 228 19.50 5.95 -2.57
C ALA A 228 19.47 7.07 -3.61
N ILE A 229 18.35 7.75 -3.80
CA ILE A 229 18.24 8.90 -4.72
C ILE A 229 19.09 10.10 -4.24
N ILE A 230 19.04 10.41 -2.95
CA ILE A 230 19.78 11.58 -2.39
C ILE A 230 21.30 11.36 -2.44
N THR A 231 21.76 10.15 -2.20
CA THR A 231 23.19 9.83 -2.23
C THR A 231 23.78 9.91 -3.63
N GLN A 232 22.95 9.75 -4.67
CA GLN A 232 23.33 9.82 -6.10
C GLN A 232 24.53 8.94 -6.49
N LYS A 233 24.85 7.93 -5.69
CA LYS A 233 26.00 7.05 -5.91
C LYS A 233 25.62 5.74 -6.58
N ASP A 234 24.48 5.20 -6.19
CA ASP A 234 24.11 3.80 -6.48
C ASP A 234 22.74 3.75 -7.16
N TRP A 235 22.70 4.07 -8.46
CA TRP A 235 21.46 4.03 -9.26
C TRP A 235 20.92 2.62 -9.45
N GLU A 236 21.77 1.61 -9.30
CA GLU A 236 21.44 0.20 -9.27
C GLU A 236 20.47 -0.12 -8.11
N GLU A 237 20.77 0.40 -6.91
CA GLU A 237 19.87 0.26 -5.75
C GLU A 237 18.51 0.93 -6.02
N VAL A 238 18.50 2.13 -6.62
CA VAL A 238 17.27 2.84 -6.98
C VAL A 238 16.39 1.97 -7.89
N THR A 239 16.99 1.39 -8.92
CA THR A 239 16.26 0.53 -9.85
C THR A 239 15.73 -0.74 -9.16
N TYR A 240 16.54 -1.37 -8.33
CA TYR A 240 16.16 -2.52 -7.53
C TYR A 240 14.95 -2.21 -6.64
N TYR A 241 14.98 -1.10 -5.90
CA TYR A 241 13.86 -0.69 -5.04
C TYR A 241 12.60 -0.37 -5.85
N ILE A 242 12.72 0.30 -6.99
CA ILE A 242 11.57 0.59 -7.87
C ILE A 242 10.93 -0.72 -8.37
N ILE A 243 11.73 -1.69 -8.81
CA ILE A 243 11.21 -2.98 -9.27
C ILE A 243 10.49 -3.70 -8.14
N LEU A 244 11.06 -3.73 -6.94
CA LEU A 244 10.43 -4.37 -5.78
C LEU A 244 9.14 -3.67 -5.34
N ILE A 245 9.09 -2.34 -5.40
CA ILE A 245 7.86 -1.58 -5.14
C ILE A 245 6.77 -1.97 -6.15
N VAL A 246 7.10 -2.03 -7.45
CA VAL A 246 6.14 -2.44 -8.48
C VAL A 246 5.65 -3.86 -8.25
N VAL A 247 6.55 -4.80 -7.93
CA VAL A 247 6.19 -6.19 -7.60
C VAL A 247 5.30 -6.26 -6.37
N MET A 248 5.64 -5.52 -5.31
CA MET A 248 4.84 -5.43 -4.08
C MET A 248 3.42 -4.92 -4.39
N VAL A 249 3.29 -3.84 -5.14
CA VAL A 249 1.99 -3.29 -5.55
C VAL A 249 1.21 -4.32 -6.35
N PHE A 250 1.83 -4.98 -7.33
CA PHE A 250 1.17 -6.01 -8.14
C PHE A 250 0.68 -7.20 -7.30
N ILE A 251 1.47 -7.64 -6.30
CA ILE A 251 1.06 -8.69 -5.36
C ILE A 251 -0.15 -8.23 -4.54
N MET A 252 -0.13 -7.00 -4.03
CA MET A 252 -1.23 -6.47 -3.22
C MET A 252 -2.50 -6.26 -4.04
N ASP A 253 -2.41 -5.79 -5.28
CA ASP A 253 -3.52 -5.68 -6.22
C ASP A 253 -4.16 -7.06 -6.48
N SER A 254 -3.32 -8.06 -6.75
CA SER A 254 -3.76 -9.44 -7.02
C SER A 254 -4.44 -10.06 -5.80
N LEU A 255 -3.86 -9.87 -4.61
CA LEU A 255 -4.38 -10.37 -3.34
C LEU A 255 -5.72 -9.72 -2.98
N SER A 256 -5.80 -8.38 -3.07
CA SER A 256 -7.04 -7.63 -2.83
C SER A 256 -8.14 -8.02 -3.82
N GLY A 257 -7.80 -8.18 -5.10
CA GLY A 257 -8.75 -8.63 -6.13
C GLY A 257 -9.25 -10.06 -5.89
N TRP A 258 -8.37 -10.97 -5.45
CA TRP A 258 -8.73 -12.33 -5.12
C TRP A 258 -9.64 -12.39 -3.87
N LEU A 259 -9.30 -11.66 -2.80
CA LEU A 259 -10.11 -11.56 -1.59
C LEU A 259 -11.49 -10.98 -1.89
N ARG A 260 -11.54 -9.90 -2.68
CA ARG A 260 -12.79 -9.25 -3.07
C ARG A 260 -13.70 -10.23 -3.81
N ARG A 261 -13.19 -10.96 -4.79
CA ARG A 261 -13.97 -11.99 -5.50
C ARG A 261 -14.50 -13.06 -4.56
N ARG A 262 -13.69 -13.57 -3.63
CA ARG A 262 -14.14 -14.58 -2.66
C ARG A 262 -15.19 -14.06 -1.68
N LEU A 263 -15.06 -12.82 -1.21
CA LEU A 263 -15.97 -12.25 -0.21
C LEU A 263 -17.30 -11.78 -0.81
N ILE A 264 -17.28 -11.30 -2.06
CA ILE A 264 -18.51 -10.78 -2.72
C ILE A 264 -19.24 -11.88 -3.48
N THR A 265 -18.51 -12.76 -4.18
CA THR A 265 -19.10 -13.86 -4.96
C THR A 265 -19.23 -15.15 -4.12
N GLY A 266 -18.75 -15.13 -2.88
CA GLY A 266 -18.61 -16.28 -2.01
C GLY A 266 -19.93 -16.90 -1.62
N GLY A 267 -20.27 -17.96 -2.32
CA GLY A 267 -21.38 -18.86 -2.00
C GLY A 267 -22.02 -19.52 -3.20
N SER A 268 -21.56 -19.26 -4.42
CA SER A 268 -22.02 -20.01 -5.59
C SER A 268 -20.88 -20.86 -6.17
N THR A 269 -20.55 -21.93 -5.50
CA THR A 269 -19.99 -23.16 -6.08
C THR A 269 -20.83 -24.32 -5.64
#